data_c36fcb118b1e876257ce7432ed5fcdac
#
_entry.id   c36fcb118b1e876257ce7432ed5fcdac
#
_cell.length_a   1.000
_cell.length_b   1.000
_cell.length_c   1.000
_cell.angle_alpha   90.00
_cell.angle_beta   90.00
_cell.angle_gamma   90.00
#
_symmetry.space_group_name_H-M   'P 1'
#
loop_
_entity.id
_entity.type
_entity.pdbx_description
1 polymer ?
#
loop_
_entity_poly.entity_id
_entity_poly.type
_entity_poly.pdbx_seq_one_letter_code
_entity_poly.pdbx_strand_id
1 'polypeptide(L)'
;MFRKASFTFLLALLFVAVASVAFAEEGTAAAAGGNVNTFIALSAGFGIAIASFGGALGQAKAIAAGLEGIARNPSAQNKIFIPMIVGLALIESLVIYALVISFILVGKL
;
A
#
# COMPACT_ATOMS: atom_id res chain seq x y z
N MET A 1 14.89 6.01 23.05
CA MET A 1 13.53 5.52 23.28
C MET A 1 12.47 6.56 22.90
N PHE A 2 12.59 7.81 23.29
CA PHE A 2 11.65 8.92 23.01
C PHE A 2 11.36 9.18 21.51
N ARG A 3 12.36 9.09 20.62
CA ARG A 3 12.16 9.35 19.17
C ARG A 3 11.25 8.32 18.49
N LYS A 4 11.26 7.06 18.92
CA LYS A 4 10.38 6.02 18.36
C LYS A 4 8.94 6.19 18.84
N ALA A 5 8.75 6.52 20.11
CA ALA A 5 7.43 6.79 20.67
C ALA A 5 6.79 8.05 20.06
N SER A 6 7.59 9.12 19.83
CA SER A 6 7.11 10.33 19.14
C SER A 6 6.71 10.07 17.70
N PHE A 7 7.42 9.21 16.98
CA PHE A 7 7.10 8.87 15.59
C PHE A 7 5.83 8.03 15.50
N THR A 8 5.66 7.02 16.38
CA THR A 8 4.41 6.22 16.41
C THR A 8 3.21 7.05 16.84
N PHE A 9 3.40 8.01 17.76
CA PHE A 9 2.33 8.92 18.18
C PHE A 9 1.91 9.86 17.04
N LEU A 10 2.87 10.42 16.29
CA LEU A 10 2.61 11.26 15.11
C LEU A 10 1.89 10.47 14.01
N LEU A 11 2.29 9.21 13.77
CA LEU A 11 1.66 8.34 12.79
C LEU A 11 0.21 8.00 13.18
N ALA A 12 -0.03 7.72 14.46
CA ALA A 12 -1.37 7.48 15.00
C ALA A 12 -2.25 8.73 14.91
N LEU A 13 -1.70 9.91 15.20
CA LEU A 13 -2.40 11.20 15.09
C LEU A 13 -2.76 11.51 13.63
N LEU A 14 -1.85 11.23 12.69
CA LEU A 14 -2.09 11.37 11.25
C LEU A 14 -3.19 10.40 10.80
N PHE A 15 -3.17 9.16 11.28
CA PHE A 15 -4.17 8.16 10.95
C PHE A 15 -5.56 8.55 11.48
N VAL A 16 -5.62 9.04 12.72
CA VAL A 16 -6.87 9.56 13.34
C VAL A 16 -7.36 10.81 12.60
N ALA A 17 -6.46 11.70 12.19
CA ALA A 17 -6.82 12.90 11.44
C ALA A 17 -7.41 12.57 10.06
N VAL A 18 -6.80 11.60 9.35
CA VAL A 18 -7.33 11.12 8.06
C VAL A 18 -8.67 10.40 8.25
N ALA A 19 -8.79 9.58 9.28
CA ALA A 19 -10.05 8.90 9.61
C ALA A 19 -11.14 9.89 9.99
N SER A 20 -10.84 10.96 10.77
CA SER A 20 -11.83 11.95 11.17
C SER A 20 -12.34 12.78 9.99
N VAL A 21 -11.52 13.07 8.98
CA VAL A 21 -11.97 13.72 7.74
C VAL A 21 -12.91 12.80 6.95
N ALA A 22 -12.61 11.49 6.89
CA ALA A 22 -13.47 10.51 6.23
C ALA A 22 -14.84 10.34 6.93
N PHE A 23 -14.91 10.50 8.26
CA PHE A 23 -16.14 10.39 9.02
C PHE A 23 -16.88 11.73 9.25
N ALA A 24 -16.20 12.87 9.08
CA ALA A 24 -16.81 14.19 9.25
C ALA A 24 -17.85 14.54 8.16
N GLU A 25 -17.77 13.90 7.01
CA GLU A 25 -18.74 14.07 5.91
C GLU A 25 -20.06 13.31 6.15
N GLU A 26 -20.10 12.34 7.07
CA GLU A 26 -21.32 11.57 7.35
C GLU A 26 -22.43 12.40 8.02
N GLY A 27 -22.09 13.53 8.66
CA GLY A 27 -23.07 14.37 9.37
C GLY A 27 -23.99 15.21 8.48
N THR A 28 -23.64 15.46 7.22
CA THR A 28 -24.38 16.34 6.31
C THR A 28 -24.89 15.68 5.03
N ALA A 29 -24.42 14.48 4.69
CA ALA A 29 -24.74 13.78 3.44
C ALA A 29 -25.85 12.71 3.57
N ALA A 30 -26.49 12.57 4.74
CA ALA A 30 -27.51 11.55 4.99
C ALA A 30 -28.84 11.72 4.22
N ALA A 31 -28.95 12.73 3.36
CA ALA A 31 -30.21 13.08 2.67
C ALA A 31 -30.26 12.76 1.16
N ALA A 32 -29.15 12.34 0.53
CA ALA A 32 -29.18 12.02 -0.91
C ALA A 32 -28.12 10.98 -1.23
N GLY A 33 -28.42 9.90 -1.89
CA GLY A 33 -27.61 8.82 -2.51
C GLY A 33 -26.07 8.94 -2.66
N GLY A 34 -25.46 9.95 -2.09
CA GLY A 34 -24.03 10.26 -2.14
C GLY A 34 -23.15 9.33 -1.31
N ASN A 35 -23.69 8.65 -0.30
CA ASN A 35 -22.89 7.85 0.63
C ASN A 35 -22.25 6.65 -0.03
N VAL A 36 -22.96 5.92 -0.89
CA VAL A 36 -22.44 4.71 -1.52
C VAL A 36 -21.27 5.04 -2.47
N ASN A 37 -21.41 6.08 -3.27
CA ASN A 37 -20.37 6.50 -4.21
C ASN A 37 -19.10 6.96 -3.48
N THR A 38 -19.26 7.72 -2.39
CA THR A 38 -18.14 8.13 -1.53
C THR A 38 -17.43 6.92 -0.91
N PHE A 39 -18.18 5.96 -0.39
CA PHE A 39 -17.60 4.72 0.15
C PHE A 39 -16.87 3.90 -0.91
N ILE A 40 -17.42 3.81 -2.12
CA ILE A 40 -16.77 3.12 -3.23
C ILE A 40 -15.44 3.81 -3.58
N ALA A 41 -15.44 5.14 -3.72
CA ALA A 41 -14.25 5.90 -4.03
C ALA A 41 -13.17 5.77 -2.95
N LEU A 42 -13.55 5.88 -1.68
CA LEU A 42 -12.63 5.69 -0.55
C LEU A 42 -12.08 4.26 -0.51
N SER A 43 -12.94 3.25 -0.65
CA SER A 43 -12.51 1.84 -0.63
C SER A 43 -11.54 1.53 -1.76
N ALA A 44 -11.78 2.05 -2.96
CA ALA A 44 -10.88 1.89 -4.10
C ALA A 44 -9.54 2.58 -3.85
N GLY A 45 -9.56 3.84 -3.39
CA GLY A 45 -8.35 4.61 -3.11
C GLY A 45 -7.51 4.02 -1.99
N PHE A 46 -8.11 3.70 -0.85
CA PHE A 46 -7.39 3.08 0.27
C PHE A 46 -6.91 1.67 -0.06
N GLY A 47 -7.71 0.88 -0.77
CA GLY A 47 -7.33 -0.47 -1.17
C GLY A 47 -6.03 -0.48 -1.98
N ILE A 48 -5.96 0.31 -3.04
CA ILE A 48 -4.74 0.40 -3.86
C ILE A 48 -3.58 1.08 -3.11
N ALA A 49 -3.84 2.08 -2.27
CA ALA A 49 -2.79 2.76 -1.51
C ALA A 49 -2.10 1.79 -0.53
N ILE A 50 -2.87 0.99 0.21
CA ILE A 50 -2.33 -0.01 1.15
C ILE A 50 -1.58 -1.11 0.40
N ALA A 51 -2.13 -1.62 -0.71
CA ALA A 51 -1.49 -2.64 -1.51
C ALA A 51 -0.16 -2.15 -2.10
N SER A 52 -0.14 -0.94 -2.68
CA SER A 52 1.07 -0.34 -3.24
C SER A 52 2.13 -0.07 -2.18
N PHE A 53 1.73 0.43 -1.01
CA PHE A 53 2.65 0.66 0.11
C PHE A 53 3.27 -0.65 0.59
N GLY A 54 2.46 -1.70 0.79
CA GLY A 54 2.94 -3.02 1.19
C GLY A 54 3.85 -3.65 0.13
N GLY A 55 3.46 -3.57 -1.14
CA GLY A 55 4.25 -4.03 -2.27
C GLY A 55 5.61 -3.33 -2.36
N ALA A 56 5.63 -2.00 -2.28
CA ALA A 56 6.86 -1.21 -2.31
C ALA A 56 7.83 -1.58 -1.18
N LEU A 57 7.32 -1.77 0.05
CA LEU A 57 8.15 -2.21 1.17
C LEU A 57 8.69 -3.62 0.99
N GLY A 58 7.88 -4.53 0.45
CA GLY A 58 8.28 -5.90 0.14
C GLY A 58 9.39 -5.93 -0.92
N GLN A 59 9.18 -5.21 -2.03
CA GLN A 59 10.16 -5.09 -3.10
C GLN A 59 11.47 -4.44 -2.63
N ALA A 60 11.40 -3.35 -1.88
CA ALA A 60 12.58 -2.68 -1.35
C ALA A 60 13.44 -3.61 -0.48
N LYS A 61 12.81 -4.40 0.40
CA LYS A 61 13.51 -5.39 1.24
C LYS A 61 14.12 -6.52 0.41
N ALA A 62 13.40 -7.04 -0.56
CA ALA A 62 13.88 -8.11 -1.43
C ALA A 62 15.09 -7.65 -2.26
N ILE A 63 15.01 -6.45 -2.84
CA ILE A 63 16.11 -5.85 -3.62
C ILE A 63 17.34 -5.62 -2.73
N ALA A 64 17.14 -5.00 -1.55
CA ALA A 64 18.24 -4.73 -0.63
C ALA A 64 18.96 -6.01 -0.23
N ALA A 65 18.22 -7.06 0.18
CA ALA A 65 18.79 -8.34 0.56
C ALA A 65 19.49 -9.04 -0.62
N GLY A 66 18.88 -9.00 -1.81
CA GLY A 66 19.47 -9.58 -3.02
C GLY A 66 20.78 -8.91 -3.42
N LEU A 67 20.81 -7.58 -3.45
CA LEU A 67 22.02 -6.81 -3.78
C LEU A 67 23.13 -6.98 -2.72
N GLU A 68 22.76 -7.01 -1.43
CA GLU A 68 23.72 -7.31 -0.36
C GLU A 68 24.31 -8.73 -0.51
N GLY A 69 23.50 -9.73 -0.84
CA GLY A 69 23.96 -11.08 -1.11
C GLY A 69 24.95 -11.15 -2.29
N ILE A 70 24.67 -10.43 -3.38
CA ILE A 70 25.55 -10.34 -4.54
C ILE A 70 26.85 -9.60 -4.18
N ALA A 71 26.76 -8.49 -3.42
CA ALA A 71 27.94 -7.75 -2.99
C ALA A 71 28.89 -8.57 -2.11
N ARG A 72 28.35 -9.43 -1.24
CA ARG A 72 29.14 -10.35 -0.39
C ARG A 72 29.75 -11.51 -1.19
N ASN A 73 29.05 -11.98 -2.21
CA ASN A 73 29.51 -13.07 -3.06
C ASN A 73 29.11 -12.83 -4.52
N PRO A 74 29.95 -12.15 -5.31
CA PRO A 74 29.66 -11.85 -6.72
C PRO A 74 29.39 -13.11 -7.57
N SER A 75 29.97 -14.26 -7.23
CA SER A 75 29.73 -15.51 -7.96
C SER A 75 28.31 -16.08 -7.76
N ALA A 76 27.57 -15.61 -6.75
CA ALA A 76 26.19 -15.98 -6.51
C ALA A 76 25.17 -15.17 -7.32
N GLN A 77 25.62 -14.16 -8.08
CA GLN A 77 24.75 -13.25 -8.83
C GLN A 77 23.69 -13.99 -9.65
N ASN A 78 24.08 -14.95 -10.46
CA ASN A 78 23.16 -15.70 -11.32
C ASN A 78 22.15 -16.56 -10.55
N LYS A 79 22.48 -16.94 -9.30
CA LYS A 79 21.59 -17.73 -8.43
C LYS A 79 20.62 -16.86 -7.65
N ILE A 80 20.98 -15.61 -7.38
CA ILE A 80 20.16 -14.64 -6.62
C ILE A 80 19.26 -13.83 -7.53
N PHE A 81 19.79 -13.37 -8.68
CA PHE A 81 19.12 -12.41 -9.54
C PHE A 81 17.78 -12.94 -10.09
N ILE A 82 17.78 -14.16 -10.64
CA ILE A 82 16.56 -14.71 -11.25
C ILE A 82 15.45 -14.94 -10.21
N PRO A 83 15.68 -15.64 -9.07
CA PRO A 83 14.63 -15.76 -8.05
C PRO A 83 14.18 -14.43 -7.48
N MET A 84 15.07 -13.45 -7.35
CA MET A 84 14.72 -12.10 -6.91
C MET A 84 13.73 -11.44 -7.88
N ILE A 85 14.03 -11.43 -9.19
CA ILE A 85 13.14 -10.83 -10.19
C ILE A 85 11.78 -11.53 -10.23
N VAL A 86 11.75 -12.87 -10.14
CA VAL A 86 10.50 -13.62 -10.08
C VAL A 86 9.70 -13.25 -8.83
N GLY A 87 10.35 -13.16 -7.67
CA GLY A 87 9.71 -12.73 -6.43
C GLY A 87 9.14 -11.30 -6.51
N LEU A 88 9.88 -10.37 -7.11
CA LEU A 88 9.43 -9.00 -7.35
C LEU A 88 8.20 -8.96 -8.25
N ALA A 89 8.19 -9.74 -9.34
CA ALA A 89 7.05 -9.83 -10.26
C ALA A 89 5.80 -10.41 -9.57
N LEU A 90 5.96 -11.36 -8.66
CA LEU A 90 4.86 -11.91 -7.88
C LEU A 90 4.29 -10.88 -6.88
N ILE A 91 5.14 -10.08 -6.24
CA ILE A 91 4.70 -8.97 -5.37
C ILE A 91 3.95 -7.94 -6.21
N GLU A 92 4.47 -7.57 -7.38
CA GLU A 92 3.83 -6.62 -8.29
C GLU A 92 2.45 -7.11 -8.75
N SER A 93 2.31 -8.39 -9.04
CA SER A 93 1.02 -8.96 -9.46
C SER A 93 -0.07 -8.82 -8.40
N LEU A 94 0.27 -8.89 -7.10
CA LEU A 94 -0.68 -8.65 -6.01
C LEU A 94 -1.17 -7.20 -5.99
N VAL A 95 -0.27 -6.24 -6.26
CA VAL A 95 -0.64 -4.81 -6.36
C VAL A 95 -1.51 -4.56 -7.59
N ILE A 96 -1.22 -5.22 -8.71
CA ILE A 96 -2.04 -5.15 -9.92
C ILE A 96 -3.45 -5.71 -9.67
N TYR A 97 -3.61 -6.79 -8.91
CA TYR A 97 -4.94 -7.27 -8.54
C TYR A 97 -5.73 -6.25 -7.72
N ALA A 98 -5.10 -5.59 -6.77
CA ALA A 98 -5.73 -4.51 -6.01
C ALA A 98 -6.12 -3.33 -6.92
N LEU A 99 -5.27 -2.99 -7.90
CA LEU A 99 -5.54 -1.96 -8.89
C LEU A 99 -6.77 -2.31 -9.75
N VAL A 100 -6.86 -3.55 -10.24
CA VAL A 100 -8.00 -4.02 -11.04
C VAL A 100 -9.30 -3.95 -10.23
N ILE A 101 -9.28 -4.37 -8.97
CA ILE A 101 -10.44 -4.28 -8.08
C ILE A 101 -10.83 -2.81 -7.88
N SER A 102 -9.86 -1.91 -7.69
CA SER A 102 -10.11 -0.47 -7.55
C SER A 102 -10.76 0.12 -8.81
N PHE A 103 -10.30 -0.26 -10.00
CA PHE A 103 -10.93 0.16 -11.25
C PHE A 103 -12.37 -0.35 -11.41
N ILE A 104 -12.62 -1.61 -11.03
CA ILE A 104 -13.98 -2.19 -11.06
C ILE A 104 -14.90 -1.43 -10.11
N LEU A 105 -14.41 -1.05 -8.93
CA LEU A 105 -15.19 -0.27 -7.95
C LEU A 105 -15.50 1.12 -8.48
N VAL A 106 -14.50 1.84 -8.99
CA VAL A 106 -14.67 3.18 -9.56
C VAL A 106 -15.58 3.15 -10.79
N GLY A 107 -15.54 2.09 -11.59
CA GLY A 107 -16.43 1.93 -12.74
C GLY A 107 -17.91 1.75 -12.38
N LYS A 108 -18.26 1.67 -11.09
CA LYS A 108 -19.64 1.63 -10.59
C LYS A 108 -20.17 2.98 -10.10
N LEU A 109 -19.31 4.02 -10.10
CA LEU A 109 -19.68 5.39 -9.75
C LEU A 109 -20.42 6.04 -10.92
#